data_96012a80ea8c1168afdbac3a36c83b29
#
_entry.id   96012a80ea8c1168afdbac3a36c83b29
#
_cell.length_a   1.000
_cell.length_b   1.000
_cell.length_c   1.000
_cell.angle_alpha   90.00
_cell.angle_beta   90.00
_cell.angle_gamma   90.00
#
_symmetry.space_group_name_H-M   'P 1'
#
loop_
_entity.id
_entity.type
_entity.pdbx_description
1 polymer ?
#
loop_
_entity_poly.entity_id
_entity_poly.type
_entity_poly.pdbx_seq_one_letter_code
_entity_poly.pdbx_strand_id
1 'polypeptide(L)'
;MVQSSDNFEKNIIIEESLPSSVYSELSIDHTSYLIDVRTKPEWNFVGYPYIKNMKNDIIFCEWAFYPLMQKNPYFEDEILSKLNLDCCKKLYFICRSGSRSHYAAYSVQTLLNQQQNIKNTIKCINVKFGFEGDLSEDKRRGFSNGWKFSGLPWKQS
;
A
#
# COMPACT_ATOMS: atom_id res chain seq x y z
N MET A 1 40.00 0.23 0.81
CA MET A 1 39.07 0.29 1.94
C MET A 1 37.68 0.46 1.44
N VAL A 2 36.95 -0.60 1.38
CA VAL A 2 35.52 -0.57 1.05
C VAL A 2 34.76 -0.61 2.37
N GLN A 3 34.42 0.54 2.88
CA GLN A 3 33.50 0.64 3.99
C GLN A 3 32.34 1.51 3.55
N SER A 4 31.15 1.00 3.69
CA SER A 4 29.92 1.77 3.90
C SER A 4 28.76 1.62 2.95
N SER A 5 28.68 0.62 2.11
CA SER A 5 27.42 0.33 1.47
C SER A 5 26.42 -0.43 2.39
N ASP A 6 26.92 -1.02 3.48
CA ASP A 6 26.11 -1.89 4.35
C ASP A 6 25.32 -1.16 5.45
N ASN A 7 25.59 0.12 5.68
CA ASN A 7 24.97 0.83 6.83
C ASN A 7 23.67 1.56 6.49
N PHE A 8 23.33 1.76 5.21
CA PHE A 8 22.12 2.47 4.82
C PHE A 8 20.87 1.60 4.71
N GLU A 9 21.03 0.29 4.49
CA GLU A 9 19.91 -0.63 4.35
C GLU A 9 19.32 -1.10 5.68
N LYS A 10 19.99 -0.89 6.80
CA LYS A 10 19.63 -1.51 8.09
C LYS A 10 18.51 -0.80 8.86
N ASN A 11 18.00 0.34 8.40
CA ASN A 11 17.13 1.18 9.23
C ASN A 11 15.78 1.57 8.59
N ILE A 12 15.33 0.84 7.55
CA ILE A 12 14.00 1.10 7.00
C ILE A 12 12.97 0.40 7.86
N ILE A 13 12.18 1.20 8.57
CA ILE A 13 11.03 0.74 9.33
C ILE A 13 9.78 1.23 8.62
N ILE A 14 8.89 0.31 8.24
CA ILE A 14 7.61 0.66 7.65
C ILE A 14 6.60 0.86 8.76
N GLU A 15 6.11 2.09 8.89
CA GLU A 15 5.04 2.41 9.82
C GLU A 15 3.72 1.82 9.35
N GLU A 16 2.83 1.57 10.31
CA GLU A 16 1.47 1.12 10.05
C GLU A 16 0.47 2.20 10.44
N SER A 17 -0.62 2.29 9.68
CA SER A 17 -1.73 3.18 9.98
C SER A 17 -3.05 2.42 9.88
N LEU A 18 -3.96 2.69 10.78
CA LEU A 18 -5.29 2.06 10.78
C LEU A 18 -6.11 2.51 9.57
N PRO A 19 -6.97 1.64 9.02
CA PRO A 19 -7.80 1.99 7.86
C PRO A 19 -8.59 3.29 8.00
N SER A 20 -9.17 3.55 9.16
CA SER A 20 -9.93 4.78 9.40
C SER A 20 -9.08 6.04 9.33
N SER A 21 -7.85 5.99 9.84
CA SER A 21 -6.90 7.10 9.75
C SER A 21 -6.46 7.34 8.30
N VAL A 22 -6.20 6.27 7.57
CA VAL A 22 -5.84 6.33 6.14
C VAL A 22 -6.98 6.94 5.32
N TYR A 23 -8.21 6.50 5.56
CA TYR A 23 -9.39 7.05 4.89
C TYR A 23 -9.51 8.55 5.10
N SER A 24 -9.40 9.00 6.35
CA SER A 24 -9.49 10.42 6.69
C SER A 24 -8.41 11.24 5.99
N GLU A 25 -7.18 10.77 6.00
CA GLU A 25 -6.05 11.44 5.33
C GLU A 25 -6.28 11.56 3.83
N LEU A 26 -6.64 10.46 3.16
CA LEU A 26 -6.86 10.43 1.71
C LEU A 26 -8.03 11.31 1.26
N SER A 27 -8.97 11.59 2.16
CA SER A 27 -10.12 12.46 1.86
C SER A 27 -9.75 13.94 1.79
N ILE A 28 -8.68 14.35 2.43
CA ILE A 28 -8.31 15.77 2.57
C ILE A 28 -6.93 16.12 2.00
N ASP A 29 -6.03 15.16 1.89
CA ASP A 29 -4.63 15.41 1.52
C ASP A 29 -4.34 15.00 0.08
N HIS A 30 -4.07 15.98 -0.78
CA HIS A 30 -3.70 15.75 -2.18
C HIS A 30 -2.27 15.26 -2.39
N THR A 31 -1.47 15.16 -1.33
CA THR A 31 -0.09 14.65 -1.37
C THR A 31 0.02 13.18 -0.99
N SER A 32 -1.11 12.56 -0.62
CA SER A 32 -1.20 11.16 -0.22
C SER A 32 -1.87 10.31 -1.30
N TYR A 33 -1.37 9.08 -1.46
CA TYR A 33 -1.88 8.09 -2.42
C TYR A 33 -2.17 6.77 -1.72
N LEU A 34 -3.17 6.06 -2.21
CA LEU A 34 -3.46 4.68 -1.83
C LEU A 34 -3.06 3.75 -2.97
N ILE A 35 -2.25 2.75 -2.66
CA ILE A 35 -1.81 1.73 -3.60
C ILE A 35 -2.38 0.39 -3.15
N ASP A 36 -3.28 -0.18 -3.94
CA ASP A 36 -3.84 -1.50 -3.70
C ASP A 36 -2.99 -2.53 -4.43
N VAL A 37 -2.28 -3.33 -3.65
CA VAL A 37 -1.28 -4.29 -4.16
C VAL A 37 -1.82 -5.71 -4.29
N ARG A 38 -3.16 -5.86 -4.15
CA ARG A 38 -3.81 -7.17 -4.27
C ARG A 38 -3.82 -7.63 -5.72
N THR A 39 -4.43 -8.77 -5.96
CA THR A 39 -4.57 -9.36 -7.29
C THR A 39 -5.85 -8.92 -7.99
N LYS A 40 -5.87 -9.01 -9.31
CA LYS A 40 -7.07 -8.74 -10.12
C LYS A 40 -8.29 -9.56 -9.68
N PRO A 41 -8.17 -10.88 -9.41
CA PRO A 41 -9.32 -11.62 -8.86
C PRO A 41 -9.87 -11.04 -7.56
N GLU A 42 -9.01 -10.56 -6.66
CA GLU A 42 -9.46 -9.93 -5.42
C GLU A 42 -10.26 -8.65 -5.70
N TRP A 43 -9.77 -7.79 -6.60
CA TRP A 43 -10.51 -6.57 -6.98
C TRP A 43 -11.87 -6.89 -7.60
N ASN A 44 -11.93 -7.92 -8.45
CA ASN A 44 -13.16 -8.29 -9.16
C ASN A 44 -14.19 -8.97 -8.26
N PHE A 45 -13.77 -9.85 -7.35
CA PHE A 45 -14.68 -10.69 -6.58
C PHE A 45 -14.87 -10.23 -5.13
N VAL A 46 -13.87 -9.63 -4.54
CA VAL A 46 -13.93 -9.17 -3.13
C VAL A 46 -14.30 -7.70 -3.04
N GLY A 47 -13.97 -6.92 -4.05
CA GLY A 47 -14.19 -5.48 -4.06
C GLY A 47 -12.92 -4.70 -3.78
N TYR A 48 -13.05 -3.38 -3.70
CA TYR A 48 -11.92 -2.46 -3.53
C TYR A 48 -12.34 -1.24 -2.70
N PRO A 49 -11.37 -0.57 -2.04
CA PRO A 49 -11.65 0.63 -1.26
C PRO A 49 -12.26 1.73 -2.13
N TYR A 50 -13.14 2.50 -1.54
CA TYR A 50 -13.69 3.72 -2.13
C TYR A 50 -13.53 4.86 -1.14
N ILE A 51 -12.98 5.97 -1.58
CA ILE A 51 -12.82 7.15 -0.74
C ILE A 51 -13.65 8.28 -1.36
N LYS A 52 -14.65 8.73 -0.61
CA LYS A 52 -15.47 9.88 -1.02
C LYS A 52 -14.58 11.13 -1.01
N ASN A 53 -14.66 11.92 -2.06
CA ASN A 53 -13.86 13.14 -2.24
C ASN A 53 -12.34 12.88 -2.31
N MET A 54 -11.94 11.70 -2.76
CA MET A 54 -10.54 11.34 -2.93
C MET A 54 -9.81 12.35 -3.84
N LYS A 55 -8.63 12.75 -3.44
CA LYS A 55 -7.82 13.75 -4.17
C LYS A 55 -6.98 13.14 -5.28
N ASN A 56 -6.57 11.89 -5.13
CA ASN A 56 -5.82 11.15 -6.13
C ASN A 56 -6.50 9.80 -6.35
N ASP A 57 -6.50 9.32 -7.58
CA ASP A 57 -7.02 7.99 -7.89
C ASP A 57 -6.22 6.91 -7.19
N ILE A 58 -6.91 5.84 -6.78
CA ILE A 58 -6.24 4.65 -6.23
C ILE A 58 -5.37 4.03 -7.32
N ILE A 59 -4.14 3.71 -6.98
CA ILE A 59 -3.23 2.99 -7.87
C ILE A 59 -3.43 1.49 -7.62
N PHE A 60 -3.91 0.77 -8.63
CA PHE A 60 -4.05 -0.68 -8.59
C PHE A 60 -2.85 -1.30 -9.29
N CYS A 61 -2.01 -1.99 -8.53
CA CYS A 61 -0.81 -2.63 -9.06
C CYS A 61 -0.51 -3.90 -8.29
N GLU A 62 -0.58 -5.04 -8.95
CA GLU A 62 -0.39 -6.34 -8.30
C GLU A 62 1.06 -6.49 -7.81
N TRP A 63 1.23 -6.76 -6.52
CA TRP A 63 2.53 -7.15 -5.96
C TRP A 63 2.95 -8.53 -6.45
N ALA A 64 1.99 -9.44 -6.52
CA ALA A 64 2.20 -10.81 -6.98
C ALA A 64 1.00 -11.26 -7.81
N PHE A 65 1.22 -12.19 -8.73
CA PHE A 65 0.19 -12.68 -9.64
C PHE A 65 -0.46 -13.98 -9.14
N TYR A 66 -1.78 -13.96 -9.05
CA TYR A 66 -2.57 -15.15 -8.77
C TYR A 66 -2.55 -16.09 -10.00
N PRO A 67 -2.55 -17.45 -9.83
CA PRO A 67 -2.69 -18.18 -8.56
C PRO A 67 -1.38 -18.52 -7.84
N LEU A 68 -0.23 -18.48 -8.51
CA LEU A 68 1.02 -18.95 -7.94
C LEU A 68 1.70 -17.91 -7.05
N MET A 69 1.16 -16.70 -7.02
CA MET A 69 1.68 -15.58 -6.22
C MET A 69 3.15 -15.29 -6.48
N GLN A 70 3.55 -15.35 -7.74
CA GLN A 70 4.87 -14.93 -8.18
C GLN A 70 4.97 -13.41 -8.16
N LYS A 71 6.06 -12.88 -7.60
CA LYS A 71 6.25 -11.43 -7.52
C LYS A 71 6.21 -10.80 -8.92
N ASN A 72 5.50 -9.69 -9.03
CA ASN A 72 5.49 -8.86 -10.22
C ASN A 72 6.85 -8.15 -10.39
N PRO A 73 7.66 -8.51 -11.38
CA PRO A 73 8.99 -7.92 -11.55
C PRO A 73 8.95 -6.43 -11.94
N TYR A 74 7.81 -5.93 -12.39
CA TYR A 74 7.62 -4.55 -12.84
C TYR A 74 6.92 -3.68 -11.81
N PHE A 75 6.66 -4.20 -10.60
CA PHE A 75 5.86 -3.52 -9.59
C PHE A 75 6.39 -2.12 -9.26
N GLU A 76 7.65 -2.04 -8.91
CA GLU A 76 8.28 -0.78 -8.49
C GLU A 76 8.26 0.27 -9.62
N ASP A 77 8.60 -0.14 -10.84
CA ASP A 77 8.61 0.75 -12.00
C ASP A 77 7.19 1.26 -12.34
N GLU A 78 6.19 0.38 -12.26
CA GLU A 78 4.80 0.78 -12.47
C GLU A 78 4.35 1.82 -11.44
N ILE A 79 4.67 1.61 -10.17
CA ILE A 79 4.30 2.55 -9.11
C ILE A 79 4.93 3.91 -9.37
N LEU A 80 6.23 3.96 -9.61
CA LEU A 80 6.93 5.22 -9.83
C LEU A 80 6.40 5.96 -11.08
N SER A 81 6.02 5.24 -12.12
CA SER A 81 5.49 5.85 -13.35
C SER A 81 4.12 6.52 -13.15
N LYS A 82 3.36 6.10 -12.13
CA LYS A 82 2.02 6.61 -11.85
C LYS A 82 1.99 7.72 -10.80
N LEU A 83 3.13 8.04 -10.20
CA LEU A 83 3.22 9.04 -9.16
C LEU A 83 3.75 10.37 -9.68
N ASN A 84 3.22 11.46 -9.15
CA ASN A 84 3.87 12.76 -9.24
C ASN A 84 4.80 12.91 -8.03
N LEU A 85 6.07 12.56 -8.23
CA LEU A 85 7.08 12.55 -7.17
C LEU A 85 7.35 13.94 -6.58
N ASP A 86 7.09 15.00 -7.33
CA ASP A 86 7.29 16.38 -6.86
C ASP A 86 6.24 16.79 -5.82
N CYS A 87 5.05 16.19 -5.87
CA CYS A 87 3.94 16.51 -4.99
C CYS A 87 3.64 15.41 -3.96
N CYS A 88 4.15 14.20 -4.15
CA CYS A 88 3.85 13.07 -3.28
C CYS A 88 4.63 13.15 -1.97
N LYS A 89 3.95 12.92 -0.85
CA LYS A 89 4.58 12.85 0.48
C LYS A 89 4.33 11.54 1.20
N LYS A 90 3.18 10.91 0.98
CA LYS A 90 2.81 9.65 1.63
C LYS A 90 2.22 8.66 0.65
N LEU A 91 2.66 7.43 0.74
CA LEU A 91 2.13 6.30 0.00
C LEU A 91 1.61 5.27 0.99
N TYR A 92 0.30 5.02 0.94
CA TYR A 92 -0.34 3.98 1.74
C TYR A 92 -0.51 2.72 0.90
N PHE A 93 -0.04 1.60 1.41
CA PHE A 93 -0.10 0.31 0.72
C PHE A 93 -1.12 -0.59 1.41
N ILE A 94 -2.08 -1.13 0.67
CA ILE A 94 -3.11 -2.01 1.20
C ILE A 94 -3.13 -3.34 0.46
N CYS A 95 -3.25 -4.42 1.22
CA CYS A 95 -3.50 -5.75 0.69
C CYS A 95 -4.67 -6.41 1.44
N ARG A 96 -4.74 -7.74 1.47
CA ARG A 96 -5.85 -8.44 2.14
C ARG A 96 -5.81 -8.28 3.66
N SER A 97 -4.63 -8.50 4.27
CA SER A 97 -4.47 -8.52 5.74
C SER A 97 -3.22 -7.81 6.26
N GLY A 98 -2.43 -7.20 5.37
CA GLY A 98 -1.28 -6.39 5.74
C GLY A 98 0.09 -6.98 5.43
N SER A 99 0.19 -8.23 4.98
CA SER A 99 1.49 -8.89 4.74
C SER A 99 2.13 -8.46 3.40
N ARG A 100 1.44 -8.65 2.28
CA ARG A 100 1.98 -8.26 0.95
C ARG A 100 2.26 -6.77 0.87
N SER A 101 1.38 -5.96 1.43
CA SER A 101 1.52 -4.51 1.42
C SER A 101 2.70 -4.03 2.26
N HIS A 102 3.05 -4.76 3.31
CA HIS A 102 4.27 -4.47 4.08
C HIS A 102 5.53 -4.64 3.22
N TYR A 103 5.64 -5.76 2.51
CA TYR A 103 6.78 -6.01 1.61
C TYR A 103 6.81 -5.03 0.45
N ALA A 104 5.65 -4.70 -0.11
CA ALA A 104 5.54 -3.72 -1.18
C ALA A 104 6.00 -2.33 -0.73
N ALA A 105 5.55 -1.89 0.43
CA ALA A 105 5.95 -0.62 1.02
C ALA A 105 7.47 -0.57 1.28
N TYR A 106 8.02 -1.65 1.83
CA TYR A 106 9.46 -1.75 2.06
C TYR A 106 10.26 -1.65 0.76
N SER A 107 9.83 -2.36 -0.28
CA SER A 107 10.50 -2.36 -1.58
C SER A 107 10.50 -0.96 -2.20
N VAL A 108 9.36 -0.29 -2.20
CA VAL A 108 9.25 1.07 -2.76
C VAL A 108 10.02 2.07 -1.92
N GLN A 109 9.98 1.98 -0.58
CA GLN A 109 10.74 2.87 0.29
C GLN A 109 12.24 2.73 0.05
N THR A 110 12.73 1.50 -0.09
CA THR A 110 14.15 1.24 -0.41
C THR A 110 14.55 1.92 -1.71
N LEU A 111 13.73 1.78 -2.74
CA LEU A 111 13.99 2.39 -4.05
C LEU A 111 13.97 3.91 -3.98
N LEU A 112 12.99 4.49 -3.29
CA LEU A 112 12.90 5.95 -3.13
C LEU A 112 14.10 6.52 -2.38
N ASN A 113 14.59 5.82 -1.37
CA ASN A 113 15.76 6.27 -0.59
C ASN A 113 17.05 6.24 -1.42
N GLN A 114 17.12 5.45 -2.49
CA GLN A 114 18.23 5.39 -3.42
C GLN A 114 18.17 6.47 -4.50
N GLN A 115 17.03 7.11 -4.70
CA GLN A 115 16.83 8.11 -5.73
C GLN A 115 17.33 9.49 -5.25
N GLN A 116 18.35 10.03 -5.91
CA GLN A 116 18.95 11.32 -5.54
C GLN A 116 18.17 12.54 -6.05
N ASN A 117 17.26 12.34 -7.01
CA ASN A 117 16.55 13.42 -7.69
C ASN A 117 15.17 13.73 -7.11
N ILE A 118 14.78 13.08 -6.03
CA ILE A 118 13.50 13.30 -5.37
C ILE A 118 13.63 14.48 -4.41
N LYS A 119 12.87 15.54 -4.66
CA LYS A 119 12.91 16.77 -3.88
C LYS A 119 12.23 16.64 -2.52
N ASN A 120 11.24 15.75 -2.41
CA ASN A 120 10.45 15.55 -1.20
C ASN A 120 10.84 14.25 -0.51
N THR A 121 10.73 14.23 0.81
CA THR A 121 10.77 12.98 1.56
C THR A 121 9.42 12.29 1.40
N ILE A 122 9.43 11.11 0.77
CA ILE A 122 8.24 10.30 0.56
C ILE A 122 8.25 9.15 1.56
N LYS A 123 7.15 9.01 2.30
CA LYS A 123 6.99 8.00 3.33
C LYS A 123 6.02 6.92 2.87
N CYS A 124 6.49 5.68 2.87
CA CYS A 124 5.67 4.50 2.58
C CYS A 124 5.11 3.93 3.89
N ILE A 125 3.80 3.71 3.94
CA ILE A 125 3.06 3.32 5.14
C ILE A 125 2.20 2.12 4.80
N ASN A 126 2.19 1.11 5.66
CA ASN A 126 1.33 -0.05 5.51
C ASN A 126 -0.04 0.21 6.15
N VAL A 127 -1.10 -0.09 5.42
CA VAL A 127 -2.46 -0.06 5.98
C VAL A 127 -2.64 -1.32 6.83
N LYS A 128 -2.68 -1.12 8.14
CA LYS A 128 -2.77 -2.21 9.11
C LYS A 128 -4.05 -3.01 8.91
N PHE A 129 -3.94 -4.32 8.97
CA PHE A 129 -5.04 -5.28 8.77
C PHE A 129 -5.60 -5.35 7.33
N GLY A 130 -5.23 -4.45 6.44
CA GLY A 130 -5.63 -4.49 5.04
C GLY A 130 -7.11 -4.30 4.79
N PHE A 131 -7.57 -4.83 3.65
CA PHE A 131 -8.94 -4.67 3.19
C PHE A 131 -9.92 -5.60 3.89
N GLU A 132 -9.54 -6.87 4.10
CA GLU A 132 -10.41 -7.89 4.67
C GLU A 132 -10.08 -8.21 6.14
N GLY A 133 -8.88 -7.87 6.59
CA GLY A 133 -8.46 -8.12 7.97
C GLY A 133 -7.95 -9.53 8.24
N ASP A 134 -7.77 -9.82 9.52
CA ASP A 134 -7.31 -11.11 10.00
C ASP A 134 -8.42 -12.15 10.00
N LEU A 135 -8.03 -13.43 10.01
CA LEU A 135 -8.97 -14.52 10.17
C LEU A 135 -9.57 -14.52 11.57
N SER A 136 -10.88 -14.68 11.65
CA SER A 136 -11.56 -14.97 12.92
C SER A 136 -11.27 -16.40 13.38
N GLU A 137 -11.76 -16.77 14.56
CA GLU A 137 -11.66 -18.15 15.07
C GLU A 137 -12.30 -19.15 14.10
N ASP A 138 -13.40 -18.74 13.44
CA ASP A 138 -14.10 -19.55 12.42
C ASP A 138 -13.43 -19.48 11.05
N LYS A 139 -12.22 -18.93 10.96
CA LYS A 139 -11.45 -18.78 9.72
C LYS A 139 -12.18 -17.94 8.66
N ARG A 140 -12.77 -16.83 9.08
CA ARG A 140 -13.44 -15.86 8.19
C ARG A 140 -12.76 -14.49 8.34
N ARG A 141 -12.61 -13.80 7.22
CA ARG A 141 -12.15 -12.42 7.22
C ARG A 141 -13.33 -11.45 7.24
N GLY A 142 -13.08 -10.21 7.65
CA GLY A 142 -14.12 -9.18 7.71
C GLY A 142 -14.90 -9.14 9.02
N PHE A 143 -14.49 -9.91 10.03
CA PHE A 143 -15.18 -10.02 11.31
C PHE A 143 -14.37 -9.52 12.50
N SER A 144 -13.10 -9.19 12.31
CA SER A 144 -12.21 -8.81 13.41
C SER A 144 -11.63 -7.41 13.24
N ASN A 145 -11.17 -7.08 12.05
CA ASN A 145 -10.51 -5.82 11.75
C ASN A 145 -10.42 -5.61 10.23
N GLY A 146 -9.77 -4.54 9.80
CA GLY A 146 -9.57 -4.22 8.39
C GLY A 146 -10.54 -3.15 7.87
N TRP A 147 -10.37 -2.79 6.61
CA TRP A 147 -11.14 -1.73 5.95
C TRP A 147 -12.66 -1.99 6.00
N LYS A 148 -13.07 -3.18 5.57
CA LYS A 148 -14.49 -3.56 5.57
C LYS A 148 -15.09 -3.59 6.97
N PHE A 149 -14.40 -4.23 7.92
CA PHE A 149 -14.85 -4.33 9.30
C PHE A 149 -15.00 -2.95 9.96
N SER A 150 -14.15 -2.00 9.60
CA SER A 150 -14.19 -0.64 10.10
C SER A 150 -15.36 0.19 9.56
N GLY A 151 -16.17 -0.38 8.68
CA GLY A 151 -17.33 0.30 8.11
C GLY A 151 -16.99 1.34 7.06
N LEU A 152 -15.77 1.32 6.54
CA LEU A 152 -15.33 2.27 5.52
C LEU A 152 -15.92 1.94 4.15
N PRO A 153 -16.15 2.93 3.28
CA PRO A 153 -16.75 2.70 1.96
C PRO A 153 -15.89 1.82 1.07
N TRP A 154 -16.54 0.96 0.32
CA TRP A 154 -15.91 0.11 -0.69
C TRP A 154 -16.92 -0.23 -1.80
N LYS A 155 -16.42 -0.70 -2.94
CA LYS A 155 -17.25 -1.03 -4.10
C LYS A 155 -16.90 -2.41 -4.64
N GLN A 156 -17.83 -2.98 -5.37
CA GLN A 156 -17.63 -4.16 -6.22
C GLN A 156 -18.01 -3.82 -7.66
N SER A 157 -17.41 -4.52 -8.59
CA SER A 157 -17.77 -4.42 -10.00
C SER A 157 -18.87 -5.43 -10.37
#